data_8e9349feafe719b1f2f1d11e9ddd9a4e
#
_entry.id   8e9349feafe719b1f2f1d11e9ddd9a4e
#
_cell.length_a   1.000
_cell.length_b   1.000
_cell.length_c   1.000
_cell.angle_alpha   90.00
_cell.angle_beta   90.00
_cell.angle_gamma   90.00
#
_symmetry.space_group_name_H-M   'P 1'
#
loop_
_entity.id
_entity.type
_entity.pdbx_description
1 polymer ?
#
loop_
_entity_poly.entity_id
_entity_poly.type
_entity_poly.pdbx_seq_one_letter_code
_entity_poly.pdbx_strand_id
1 'polypeptide(L)'
;ICLFASYFTDIAMKTQVFSWVRLAFIAVTVVGLILIAQAGRKTIHYGKILLPLIVYLAAKYGYGFVIAAAEPYISSTMCLYFALILLALILLPVVHPVRLFKEKRNGGLFVVLTKIPNVAGLLGENAVIAVSLANYSFIQPMILVVLFFWGIARKEEEHDLLSVLGGIVCIIGIVGFQLL
;
A
#
# COMPACT_ATOMS: atom_id res chain seq x y z
N ILE A 1 3.26 4.98 11.24
CA ILE A 1 2.03 5.60 11.77
C ILE A 1 0.81 4.83 11.26
N CYS A 2 0.62 4.63 9.94
CA CYS A 2 -0.57 3.93 9.39
C CYS A 2 -0.76 2.52 9.96
N LEU A 3 0.31 1.72 10.12
CA LEU A 3 0.24 0.38 10.71
C LEU A 3 -0.38 0.39 12.11
N PHE A 4 0.06 1.29 12.97
CA PHE A 4 -0.53 1.43 14.31
C PHE A 4 -1.98 1.90 14.25
N ALA A 5 -2.27 2.94 13.43
CA ALA A 5 -3.62 3.46 13.27
C ALA A 5 -4.59 2.38 12.79
N SER A 6 -4.22 1.60 11.78
CA SER A 6 -5.04 0.51 11.24
C SER A 6 -5.29 -0.59 12.27
N TYR A 7 -4.27 -0.97 13.04
CA TYR A 7 -4.42 -1.97 14.09
C TYR A 7 -5.38 -1.52 15.21
N PHE A 8 -5.25 -0.27 15.67
CA PHE A 8 -6.19 0.27 16.66
C PHE A 8 -7.61 0.44 16.11
N THR A 9 -7.75 0.73 14.82
CA THR A 9 -9.06 0.80 14.18
C THR A 9 -9.72 -0.58 14.12
N ASP A 10 -8.97 -1.63 13.75
CA ASP A 10 -9.49 -2.99 13.75
C ASP A 10 -9.96 -3.44 15.15
N ILE A 11 -9.24 -3.03 16.20
CA ILE A 11 -9.67 -3.28 17.58
C ILE A 11 -10.97 -2.52 17.89
N ALA A 12 -11.06 -1.25 17.48
CA ALA A 12 -12.26 -0.43 17.70
C ALA A 12 -13.47 -0.97 16.93
N MET A 13 -13.25 -1.51 15.73
CA MET A 13 -14.28 -2.17 14.91
C MET A 13 -14.57 -3.62 15.36
N LYS A 14 -13.89 -4.11 16.39
CA LYS A 14 -14.01 -5.49 16.94
C LYS A 14 -13.65 -6.58 15.92
N THR A 15 -12.92 -6.26 14.87
CA THR A 15 -12.43 -7.23 13.89
C THR A 15 -11.20 -7.97 14.40
N GLN A 16 -10.46 -7.38 15.34
CA GLN A 16 -9.30 -8.01 15.99
C GLN A 16 -9.30 -7.80 17.50
N VAL A 17 -8.69 -8.74 18.23
CA VAL A 17 -8.46 -8.67 19.66
C VAL A 17 -7.11 -7.99 19.92
N PHE A 18 -7.05 -7.10 20.92
CA PHE A 18 -5.79 -6.48 21.31
C PHE A 18 -4.76 -7.51 21.76
N SER A 19 -3.56 -7.43 21.20
CA SER A 19 -2.42 -8.29 21.57
C SER A 19 -1.12 -7.47 21.63
N TRP A 20 -0.43 -7.51 22.76
CA TRP A 20 0.88 -6.89 22.93
C TRP A 20 1.92 -7.45 21.96
N VAL A 21 1.80 -8.75 21.64
CA VAL A 21 2.71 -9.44 20.72
C VAL A 21 2.56 -8.90 19.30
N ARG A 22 1.32 -8.72 18.82
CA ARG A 22 1.06 -8.07 17.51
C ARG A 22 1.59 -6.65 17.47
N LEU A 23 1.40 -5.88 18.54
CA LEU A 23 1.93 -4.52 18.63
C LEU A 23 3.46 -4.50 18.55
N ALA A 24 4.14 -5.46 19.19
CA ALA A 24 5.60 -5.60 19.11
C ALA A 24 6.05 -5.90 17.67
N PHE A 25 5.36 -6.77 16.93
CA PHE A 25 5.69 -7.06 15.53
C PHE A 25 5.45 -5.86 14.60
N ILE A 26 4.43 -5.04 14.86
CA ILE A 26 4.26 -3.76 14.16
C ILE A 26 5.47 -2.85 14.42
N ALA A 27 5.92 -2.74 15.67
CA ALA A 27 7.10 -1.94 16.01
C ALA A 27 8.37 -2.48 15.32
N VAL A 28 8.58 -3.79 15.31
CA VAL A 28 9.70 -4.45 14.62
C VAL A 28 9.66 -4.13 13.11
N THR A 29 8.48 -4.21 12.46
CA THR A 29 8.32 -3.85 11.05
C THR A 29 8.70 -2.40 10.79
N VAL A 30 8.26 -1.47 11.64
CA VAL A 30 8.59 -0.04 11.52
C VAL A 30 10.08 0.20 11.67
N VAL A 31 10.74 -0.46 12.62
CA VAL A 31 12.20 -0.39 12.79
C VAL A 31 12.91 -0.90 11.53
N GLY A 32 12.50 -2.04 10.98
CA GLY A 32 13.05 -2.58 9.73
C GLY A 32 12.92 -1.58 8.57
N LEU A 33 11.76 -0.95 8.39
CA LEU A 33 11.55 0.07 7.37
C LEU A 33 12.42 1.31 7.57
N ILE A 34 12.63 1.74 8.81
CA ILE A 34 13.53 2.88 9.12
C ILE A 34 14.98 2.52 8.76
N LEU A 35 15.44 1.31 9.06
CA LEU A 35 16.78 0.86 8.72
C LEU A 35 16.99 0.82 7.19
N ILE A 36 16.02 0.30 6.42
CA ILE A 36 16.07 0.33 4.95
C ILE A 36 16.13 1.79 4.45
N ALA A 37 15.30 2.68 4.99
CA ALA A 37 15.24 4.06 4.56
C ALA A 37 16.51 4.86 4.92
N GLN A 38 17.22 4.50 6.00
CA GLN A 38 18.44 5.19 6.42
C GLN A 38 19.64 4.88 5.50
N ALA A 39 19.70 3.69 4.93
CA ALA A 39 20.79 3.28 4.06
C ALA A 39 20.82 4.01 2.71
N GLY A 40 19.67 4.49 2.23
CA GLY A 40 19.53 5.23 0.96
C GLY A 40 19.76 6.75 1.06
N ARG A 41 20.44 7.26 2.09
CA ARG A 41 20.62 8.71 2.34
C ARG A 41 21.42 9.45 1.26
N LYS A 42 20.79 9.75 0.14
CA LYS A 42 21.07 11.00 -0.61
C LYS A 42 20.18 12.10 0.00
N THR A 43 20.73 13.28 0.20
CA THR A 43 20.08 14.46 0.82
C THR A 43 18.65 14.68 0.31
N ILE A 44 17.69 14.14 1.02
CA ILE A 44 16.27 14.31 0.69
C ILE A 44 15.81 15.64 1.30
N HIS A 45 15.29 16.53 0.47
CA HIS A 45 14.66 17.78 0.92
C HIS A 45 13.28 17.46 1.52
N TYR A 46 13.25 17.05 2.78
CA TYR A 46 12.05 16.61 3.50
C TYR A 46 10.89 17.61 3.39
N GLY A 47 11.15 18.92 3.39
CA GLY A 47 10.10 19.94 3.37
C GLY A 47 9.20 19.91 2.14
N LYS A 48 9.73 19.53 0.96
CA LYS A 48 8.92 19.46 -0.29
C LYS A 48 8.13 18.16 -0.42
N ILE A 49 8.57 17.09 0.25
CA ILE A 49 8.00 15.74 0.13
C ILE A 49 7.01 15.46 1.26
N LEU A 50 7.16 16.12 2.41
CA LEU A 50 6.39 15.84 3.61
C LEU A 50 4.88 16.03 3.40
N LEU A 51 4.47 17.15 2.80
CA LEU A 51 3.04 17.45 2.58
C LEU A 51 2.37 16.45 1.62
N PRO A 52 2.91 16.18 0.41
CA PRO A 52 2.37 15.14 -0.46
C PRO A 52 2.34 13.75 0.20
N LEU A 53 3.35 13.41 0.99
CA LEU A 53 3.41 12.14 1.71
C LEU A 53 2.29 12.03 2.76
N ILE A 54 2.07 13.08 3.56
CA ILE A 54 0.98 13.10 4.57
C ILE A 54 -0.37 12.95 3.87
N VAL A 55 -0.61 13.71 2.80
CA VAL A 55 -1.87 13.64 2.02
C VAL A 55 -2.06 12.24 1.44
N TYR A 56 -1.01 11.63 0.87
CA TYR A 56 -1.07 10.27 0.34
C TYR A 56 -1.40 9.24 1.43
N LEU A 57 -0.72 9.32 2.58
CA LEU A 57 -0.96 8.39 3.70
C LEU A 57 -2.36 8.56 4.27
N ALA A 58 -2.84 9.80 4.42
CA ALA A 58 -4.20 10.09 4.89
C ALA A 58 -5.25 9.58 3.90
N ALA A 59 -5.05 9.80 2.59
CA ALA A 59 -5.96 9.33 1.56
C ALA A 59 -6.00 7.79 1.51
N LYS A 60 -4.83 7.14 1.58
CA LYS A 60 -4.74 5.67 1.57
C LYS A 60 -5.39 5.04 2.79
N TYR A 61 -5.14 5.59 3.98
CA TYR A 61 -5.77 5.14 5.21
C TYR A 61 -7.29 5.39 5.17
N GLY A 62 -7.72 6.59 4.74
CA GLY A 62 -9.14 6.95 4.61
C GLY A 62 -9.88 6.03 3.64
N TYR A 63 -9.27 5.71 2.50
CA TYR A 63 -9.82 4.73 1.54
C TYR A 63 -10.06 3.37 2.20
N GLY A 64 -9.05 2.81 2.86
CA GLY A 64 -9.18 1.54 3.56
C GLY A 64 -10.23 1.57 4.67
N PHE A 65 -10.26 2.66 5.46
CA PHE A 65 -11.25 2.85 6.52
C PHE A 65 -12.69 2.91 5.99
N VAL A 66 -12.94 3.64 4.90
CA VAL A 66 -14.27 3.75 4.29
C VAL A 66 -14.75 2.38 3.79
N ILE A 67 -13.88 1.60 3.13
CA ILE A 67 -14.23 0.26 2.66
C ILE A 67 -14.52 -0.68 3.83
N ALA A 68 -13.66 -0.69 4.86
CA ALA A 68 -13.85 -1.52 6.04
C ALA A 68 -15.13 -1.16 6.80
N ALA A 69 -15.47 0.13 6.89
CA ALA A 69 -16.71 0.60 7.53
C ALA A 69 -17.96 0.30 6.69
N ALA A 70 -17.84 0.25 5.37
CA ALA A 70 -18.95 -0.05 4.46
C ALA A 70 -19.21 -1.56 4.30
N GLU A 71 -18.23 -2.41 4.61
CA GLU A 71 -18.29 -3.87 4.41
C GLU A 71 -19.55 -4.55 4.99
N PRO A 72 -20.07 -4.19 6.19
CA PRO A 72 -21.29 -4.76 6.73
C PRO A 72 -22.56 -4.47 5.91
N TYR A 73 -22.52 -3.42 5.07
CA TYR A 73 -23.68 -2.96 4.30
C TYR A 73 -23.56 -3.28 2.81
N ILE A 74 -22.33 -3.21 2.26
CA ILE A 74 -22.04 -3.36 0.83
C ILE A 74 -20.74 -4.13 0.71
N SER A 75 -20.71 -5.16 -0.15
CA SER A 75 -19.47 -5.91 -0.36
C SER A 75 -18.32 -5.00 -0.80
N SER A 76 -17.12 -5.27 -0.32
CA SER A 76 -15.91 -4.48 -0.63
C SER A 76 -15.68 -4.32 -2.14
N THR A 77 -16.01 -5.35 -2.93
CA THR A 77 -15.93 -5.32 -4.40
C THR A 77 -16.90 -4.32 -5.03
N MET A 78 -18.13 -4.22 -4.52
CA MET A 78 -19.13 -3.24 -4.98
C MET A 78 -18.70 -1.83 -4.60
N CYS A 79 -18.16 -1.64 -3.39
CA CYS A 79 -17.62 -0.34 -2.96
C CYS A 79 -16.48 0.12 -3.89
N LEU A 80 -15.55 -0.78 -4.24
CA LEU A 80 -14.50 -0.48 -5.21
C LEU A 80 -15.06 -0.11 -6.60
N TYR A 81 -16.07 -0.85 -7.07
CA TYR A 81 -16.71 -0.60 -8.36
C TYR A 81 -17.34 0.80 -8.42
N PHE A 82 -18.10 1.19 -7.39
CA PHE A 82 -18.67 2.54 -7.30
C PHE A 82 -17.59 3.62 -7.20
N ALA A 83 -16.53 3.39 -6.43
CA ALA A 83 -15.41 4.32 -6.33
C ALA A 83 -14.71 4.52 -7.70
N LEU A 84 -14.52 3.47 -8.47
CA LEU A 84 -13.92 3.55 -9.81
C LEU A 84 -14.84 4.28 -10.81
N ILE A 85 -16.16 4.04 -10.76
CA ILE A 85 -17.14 4.78 -11.59
C ILE A 85 -17.11 6.26 -11.22
N LEU A 86 -17.16 6.59 -9.93
CA LEU A 86 -17.13 7.98 -9.47
C LEU A 86 -15.83 8.68 -9.92
N LEU A 87 -14.69 8.00 -9.76
CA LEU A 87 -13.40 8.51 -10.21
C LEU A 87 -13.40 8.73 -11.74
N ALA A 88 -13.94 7.80 -12.51
CA ALA A 88 -14.04 7.93 -13.97
C ALA A 88 -14.90 9.14 -14.36
N LEU A 89 -16.04 9.35 -13.70
CA LEU A 89 -16.92 10.50 -13.93
C LEU A 89 -16.23 11.84 -13.60
N ILE A 90 -15.49 11.91 -12.50
CA ILE A 90 -14.74 13.10 -12.08
C ILE A 90 -13.61 13.41 -13.09
N LEU A 91 -12.94 12.39 -13.59
CA LEU A 91 -11.82 12.56 -14.52
C LEU A 91 -12.27 12.79 -15.97
N LEU A 92 -13.48 12.40 -16.33
CA LEU A 92 -14.00 12.47 -17.71
C LEU A 92 -13.86 13.86 -18.36
N PRO A 93 -14.14 15.00 -17.67
CA PRO A 93 -13.96 16.33 -18.24
C PRO A 93 -12.47 16.72 -18.42
N VAL A 94 -11.55 16.10 -17.66
CA VAL A 94 -10.12 16.42 -17.71
C VAL A 94 -9.39 15.56 -18.75
N VAL A 95 -9.75 14.29 -18.83
CA VAL A 95 -9.14 13.30 -19.72
C VAL A 95 -9.94 13.23 -21.01
N HIS A 96 -9.73 14.11 -21.98
CA HIS A 96 -10.41 14.04 -23.28
C HIS A 96 -10.24 12.66 -23.96
N PRO A 97 -11.14 11.67 -23.71
CA PRO A 97 -10.94 10.27 -24.14
C PRO A 97 -10.83 10.12 -25.65
N VAL A 98 -11.45 11.03 -26.41
CA VAL A 98 -11.38 11.05 -27.88
C VAL A 98 -9.94 11.29 -28.39
N ARG A 99 -9.11 12.00 -27.65
CA ARG A 99 -7.68 12.20 -28.01
C ARG A 99 -6.86 10.93 -27.82
N LEU A 100 -7.13 10.15 -26.77
CA LEU A 100 -6.45 8.88 -26.51
C LEU A 100 -6.65 7.85 -27.62
N PHE A 101 -7.84 7.82 -28.24
CA PHE A 101 -8.14 6.92 -29.36
C PHE A 101 -7.55 7.40 -30.71
N LYS A 102 -7.24 8.69 -30.84
CA LYS A 102 -6.61 9.24 -32.06
C LYS A 102 -5.08 9.10 -32.07
N GLU A 103 -4.45 9.01 -30.89
CA GLU A 103 -3.01 8.78 -30.78
C GLU A 103 -2.69 7.29 -30.91
N LYS A 104 -1.82 6.98 -31.87
CA LYS A 104 -1.22 5.68 -32.23
C LYS A 104 -1.91 4.43 -31.63
N ARG A 105 -2.61 3.71 -32.49
CA ARG A 105 -3.35 2.45 -32.20
C ARG A 105 -2.62 1.43 -31.28
N ASN A 106 -1.29 1.38 -31.29
CA ASN A 106 -0.49 0.47 -30.47
C ASN A 106 -0.30 0.99 -29.01
N GLY A 107 -0.33 2.30 -28.76
CA GLY A 107 -0.20 2.87 -27.42
C GLY A 107 -1.41 2.59 -26.53
N GLY A 108 -2.63 2.67 -27.11
CA GLY A 108 -3.86 2.38 -26.37
C GLY A 108 -3.96 0.93 -25.90
N LEU A 109 -3.60 -0.03 -26.77
CA LEU A 109 -3.58 -1.45 -26.42
C LEU A 109 -2.59 -1.74 -25.30
N PHE A 110 -1.38 -1.16 -25.34
CA PHE A 110 -0.37 -1.32 -24.29
C PHE A 110 -0.86 -0.78 -22.95
N VAL A 111 -1.52 0.40 -22.94
CA VAL A 111 -2.10 0.96 -21.72
C VAL A 111 -3.18 0.04 -21.15
N VAL A 112 -4.07 -0.52 -21.98
CA VAL A 112 -5.09 -1.47 -21.52
C VAL A 112 -4.46 -2.72 -20.92
N LEU A 113 -3.46 -3.31 -21.59
CA LEU A 113 -2.77 -4.51 -21.10
C LEU A 113 -2.06 -4.27 -19.77
N THR A 114 -1.44 -3.10 -19.55
CA THR A 114 -0.79 -2.77 -18.27
C THR A 114 -1.80 -2.52 -17.14
N LYS A 115 -3.06 -2.25 -17.46
CA LYS A 115 -4.12 -2.07 -16.44
C LYS A 115 -4.67 -3.39 -15.91
N ILE A 116 -4.54 -4.51 -16.63
CA ILE A 116 -5.02 -5.81 -16.16
C ILE A 116 -4.36 -6.22 -14.82
N PRO A 117 -3.02 -6.26 -14.69
CA PRO A 117 -2.40 -6.58 -13.40
C PRO A 117 -2.71 -5.53 -12.32
N ASN A 118 -2.89 -4.25 -12.69
CA ASN A 118 -3.28 -3.21 -11.74
C ASN A 118 -4.69 -3.45 -11.16
N VAL A 119 -5.66 -3.82 -12.00
CA VAL A 119 -7.01 -4.16 -11.55
C VAL A 119 -6.99 -5.41 -10.65
N ALA A 120 -6.22 -6.43 -11.02
CA ALA A 120 -6.05 -7.62 -10.18
C ALA A 120 -5.45 -7.26 -8.81
N GLY A 121 -4.45 -6.38 -8.78
CA GLY A 121 -3.87 -5.85 -7.54
C GLY A 121 -4.88 -5.12 -6.68
N LEU A 122 -5.69 -4.23 -7.28
CA LEU A 122 -6.75 -3.49 -6.57
C LEU A 122 -7.82 -4.43 -5.98
N LEU A 123 -8.22 -5.46 -6.73
CA LEU A 123 -9.17 -6.47 -6.22
C LEU A 123 -8.56 -7.23 -5.04
N GLY A 124 -7.28 -7.63 -5.13
CA GLY A 124 -6.56 -8.28 -4.04
C GLY A 124 -6.44 -7.38 -2.81
N GLU A 125 -6.01 -6.13 -2.96
CA GLU A 125 -5.97 -5.15 -1.86
C GLU A 125 -7.34 -4.99 -1.20
N ASN A 126 -8.40 -4.90 -2.00
CA ASN A 126 -9.76 -4.71 -1.52
C ASN A 126 -10.28 -5.94 -0.74
N ALA A 127 -9.94 -7.15 -1.18
CA ALA A 127 -10.25 -8.37 -0.46
C ALA A 127 -9.55 -8.44 0.91
N VAL A 128 -8.30 -7.94 0.99
CA VAL A 128 -7.56 -7.87 2.27
C VAL A 128 -8.17 -6.83 3.21
N ILE A 129 -8.63 -5.67 2.70
CA ILE A 129 -9.32 -4.65 3.51
C ILE A 129 -10.58 -5.23 4.16
N ALA A 130 -11.35 -6.02 3.42
CA ALA A 130 -12.57 -6.66 3.93
C ALA A 130 -12.31 -7.60 5.12
N VAL A 131 -11.11 -8.16 5.21
CA VAL A 131 -10.71 -9.04 6.32
C VAL A 131 -10.16 -8.23 7.49
N SER A 132 -9.25 -7.28 7.23
CA SER A 132 -8.56 -6.50 8.26
C SER A 132 -7.84 -5.30 7.67
N LEU A 133 -8.06 -4.14 8.25
CA LEU A 133 -7.39 -2.90 7.86
C LEU A 133 -5.90 -2.94 8.25
N ALA A 134 -5.55 -3.64 9.34
CA ALA A 134 -4.17 -3.86 9.74
C ALA A 134 -3.43 -4.69 8.68
N ASN A 135 -3.99 -5.81 8.23
CA ASN A 135 -3.40 -6.64 7.17
C ASN A 135 -3.21 -5.85 5.87
N TYR A 136 -4.19 -5.05 5.48
CA TYR A 136 -4.05 -4.13 4.34
C TYR A 136 -2.87 -3.19 4.47
N SER A 137 -2.65 -2.63 5.66
CA SER A 137 -1.53 -1.71 5.91
C SER A 137 -0.16 -2.36 5.78
N PHE A 138 -0.05 -3.68 5.92
CA PHE A 138 1.18 -4.43 5.70
C PHE A 138 1.52 -4.67 4.22
N ILE A 139 0.59 -4.50 3.30
CA ILE A 139 0.84 -4.70 1.85
C ILE A 139 1.98 -3.80 1.37
N GLN A 140 2.02 -2.53 1.77
CA GLN A 140 3.08 -1.61 1.33
C GLN A 140 4.47 -1.97 1.86
N PRO A 141 4.66 -2.23 3.17
CA PRO A 141 5.91 -2.78 3.68
C PRO A 141 6.36 -4.05 2.94
N MET A 142 5.43 -4.97 2.68
CA MET A 142 5.72 -6.21 1.98
C MET A 142 6.21 -5.96 0.53
N ILE A 143 5.54 -5.08 -0.21
CA ILE A 143 5.97 -4.70 -1.57
C ILE A 143 7.35 -4.05 -1.53
N LEU A 144 7.61 -3.13 -0.59
CA LEU A 144 8.92 -2.48 -0.43
C LEU A 144 10.03 -3.49 -0.17
N VAL A 145 9.79 -4.46 0.71
CA VAL A 145 10.77 -5.51 1.01
C VAL A 145 11.03 -6.40 -0.21
N VAL A 146 9.98 -6.80 -0.93
CA VAL A 146 10.13 -7.60 -2.16
C VAL A 146 10.93 -6.84 -3.22
N LEU A 147 10.59 -5.56 -3.46
CA LEU A 147 11.33 -4.72 -4.42
C LEU A 147 12.77 -4.49 -3.99
N PHE A 148 13.02 -4.32 -2.70
CA PHE A 148 14.36 -4.17 -2.14
C PHE A 148 15.22 -5.41 -2.42
N PHE A 149 14.74 -6.61 -2.09
CA PHE A 149 15.48 -7.86 -2.37
C PHE A 149 15.59 -8.15 -3.87
N TRP A 150 14.61 -7.75 -4.66
CA TRP A 150 14.68 -7.83 -6.12
C TRP A 150 15.80 -6.93 -6.69
N GLY A 151 15.93 -5.70 -6.18
CA GLY A 151 17.01 -4.77 -6.52
C GLY A 151 18.39 -5.34 -6.19
N ILE A 152 18.52 -5.96 -5.01
CA ILE A 152 19.74 -6.69 -4.61
C ILE A 152 20.08 -7.80 -5.61
N ALA A 153 19.12 -8.65 -5.95
CA ALA A 153 19.31 -9.78 -6.85
C ALA A 153 19.74 -9.33 -8.25
N ARG A 154 19.29 -8.15 -8.70
CA ARG A 154 19.67 -7.54 -9.99
C ARG A 154 20.98 -6.75 -9.96
N LYS A 155 21.59 -6.57 -8.80
CA LYS A 155 22.81 -5.74 -8.62
C LYS A 155 22.62 -4.29 -9.12
N GLU A 156 21.39 -3.77 -9.02
CA GLU A 156 21.06 -2.42 -9.51
C GLU A 156 21.47 -1.31 -8.51
N GLU A 157 21.70 -1.67 -7.24
CA GLU A 157 22.09 -0.74 -6.18
C GLU A 157 23.24 -1.29 -5.35
N GLU A 158 24.12 -0.40 -4.84
CA GLU A 158 25.09 -0.72 -3.80
C GLU A 158 24.35 -0.90 -2.48
N HIS A 159 24.46 -2.07 -1.86
CA HIS A 159 23.72 -2.40 -0.65
C HIS A 159 24.61 -2.28 0.58
N ASP A 160 24.20 -1.43 1.50
CA ASP A 160 24.78 -1.37 2.83
C ASP A 160 24.23 -2.54 3.68
N LEU A 161 25.08 -3.10 4.51
CA LEU A 161 24.77 -4.21 5.41
C LEU A 161 23.58 -3.85 6.33
N LEU A 162 23.44 -2.57 6.69
CA LEU A 162 22.36 -2.03 7.50
C LEU A 162 20.99 -2.16 6.79
N SER A 163 20.93 -1.93 5.47
CA SER A 163 19.69 -2.05 4.71
C SER A 163 19.24 -3.49 4.56
N VAL A 164 20.18 -4.43 4.38
CA VAL A 164 19.87 -5.87 4.32
C VAL A 164 19.32 -6.36 5.66
N LEU A 165 19.97 -5.98 6.77
CA LEU A 165 19.46 -6.26 8.12
C LEU A 165 18.07 -5.66 8.33
N GLY A 166 17.84 -4.43 7.89
CA GLY A 166 16.54 -3.78 7.92
C GLY A 166 15.47 -4.57 7.17
N GLY A 167 15.79 -5.09 5.98
CA GLY A 167 14.91 -5.96 5.20
C GLY A 167 14.53 -7.24 5.94
N ILE A 168 15.51 -7.92 6.53
CA ILE A 168 15.28 -9.14 7.33
C ILE A 168 14.40 -8.84 8.54
N VAL A 169 14.70 -7.78 9.29
CA VAL A 169 13.91 -7.35 10.46
C VAL A 169 12.47 -7.03 10.04
N CYS A 170 12.28 -6.37 8.90
CA CYS A 170 10.96 -6.07 8.37
C CYS A 170 10.17 -7.36 8.04
N ILE A 171 10.81 -8.36 7.40
CA ILE A 171 10.18 -9.66 7.12
C ILE A 171 9.75 -10.34 8.43
N ILE A 172 10.61 -10.38 9.43
CA ILE A 172 10.30 -10.98 10.73
C ILE A 172 9.08 -10.29 11.35
N GLY A 173 9.02 -8.97 11.30
CA GLY A 173 7.87 -8.21 11.78
C GLY A 173 6.57 -8.53 11.03
N ILE A 174 6.61 -8.57 9.71
CA ILE A 174 5.44 -8.87 8.86
C ILE A 174 4.96 -10.30 9.10
N VAL A 175 5.85 -11.28 9.00
CA VAL A 175 5.51 -12.71 9.17
C VAL A 175 5.03 -12.98 10.59
N GLY A 176 5.71 -12.43 11.61
CA GLY A 176 5.30 -12.60 12.99
C GLY A 176 3.91 -12.04 13.30
N PHE A 177 3.55 -10.90 12.68
CA PHE A 177 2.20 -10.34 12.80
C PHE A 177 1.14 -11.22 12.14
N GLN A 178 1.43 -11.81 10.98
CA GLN A 178 0.49 -12.63 10.21
C GLN A 178 0.26 -14.02 10.79
N LEU A 179 1.22 -14.57 11.54
CA LEU A 179 1.12 -15.90 12.15
C LEU A 179 0.34 -15.92 13.48
N LEU A 180 0.04 -14.76 14.04
CA LEU A 180 -0.67 -14.58 15.33
C LEU A 180 -2.10 -14.08 15.12
#